data_cb91a6c5f32c131c330f85905f6ad480
#
_entry.id   cb91a6c5f32c131c330f85905f6ad480
#
_cell.length_a   1.000
_cell.length_b   1.000
_cell.length_c   1.000
_cell.angle_alpha   90.00
_cell.angle_beta   90.00
_cell.angle_gamma   90.00
#
_symmetry.space_group_name_H-M   'P 1'
#
loop_
_entity.id
_entity.type
_entity.pdbx_description
1 polymer ?
#
loop_
_entity_poly.entity_id
_entity_poly.type
_entity_poly.pdbx_seq_one_letter_code
_entity_poly.pdbx_strand_id
1 'polypeptide(L)'
;MELYHHGIKGQKWGVRRYQYADGTYTPAGKKRYNSGPQSNANYRISQLMNSKVKDVVNTARTQITGKQYVDGYLKQGTTLARIQTNKEFENFAFYATYKKSDTDKYMGLFGKNLRSRAENEAKRAEKLSNATGDIDDIKTATELRNRSNDMKVYQLKLESTKKLRVPSDENAAHITANLLKETEFKNNVIASIQDSKEKMKRPQQQILFKQAENALRKDPDKMTKSEKVSVYKALNLSLVNHNKQEIAAQDRFYGELKKKGYNALLDYNDKEYSSYHAKRPMIVFDTDSVRLQSVTETNPKVVDRLYRKYNTERVLKESIASTVGIVTKLGSKTVSECDAYVSGKMKDYLSD
;
A
#
# COMPACT_ATOMS: atom_id res chain seq x y z
N MET A 1 -44.60 -35.11 -28.72
CA MET A 1 -43.69 -34.83 -27.59
C MET A 1 -44.30 -33.71 -26.81
N GLU A 2 -44.99 -34.00 -25.70
CA GLU A 2 -45.63 -32.99 -24.85
C GLU A 2 -44.56 -32.39 -23.96
N LEU A 3 -44.35 -31.09 -24.10
CA LEU A 3 -43.47 -30.31 -23.23
C LEU A 3 -44.17 -30.01 -21.91
N TYR A 4 -43.86 -30.77 -20.87
CA TYR A 4 -44.31 -30.48 -19.51
C TYR A 4 -43.54 -29.31 -18.96
N HIS A 5 -44.21 -28.14 -18.85
CA HIS A 5 -43.70 -26.99 -18.13
C HIS A 5 -44.00 -27.16 -16.65
N HIS A 6 -42.96 -27.26 -15.82
CA HIS A 6 -43.07 -27.11 -14.37
C HIS A 6 -43.22 -25.62 -14.01
N GLY A 7 -44.36 -25.03 -14.47
CA GLY A 7 -44.71 -23.64 -14.13
C GLY A 7 -45.44 -23.58 -12.79
N ILE A 8 -45.30 -22.46 -12.08
CA ILE A 8 -46.07 -22.19 -10.85
C ILE A 8 -47.56 -22.12 -11.24
N LYS A 9 -48.42 -22.98 -10.62
CA LYS A 9 -49.88 -23.05 -10.85
C LYS A 9 -50.49 -21.65 -10.78
N GLY A 10 -51.15 -21.19 -11.86
CA GLY A 10 -51.79 -19.89 -11.96
C GLY A 10 -51.00 -18.76 -12.64
N GLN A 11 -49.87 -19.03 -13.21
CA GLN A 11 -49.10 -18.06 -13.98
C GLN A 11 -49.50 -18.09 -15.47
N LYS A 12 -50.00 -16.95 -15.99
CA LYS A 12 -50.27 -16.79 -17.43
C LYS A 12 -48.96 -16.80 -18.22
N TRP A 13 -48.93 -17.44 -19.39
CA TRP A 13 -47.80 -17.43 -20.31
C TRP A 13 -47.37 -15.99 -20.66
N GLY A 14 -46.09 -15.72 -20.62
CA GLY A 14 -45.51 -14.38 -20.91
C GLY A 14 -45.48 -13.38 -19.75
N VAL A 15 -46.10 -13.70 -18.61
CA VAL A 15 -46.06 -12.82 -17.42
C VAL A 15 -44.98 -13.30 -16.45
N ARG A 16 -43.90 -12.55 -16.35
CA ARG A 16 -42.83 -12.83 -15.38
C ARG A 16 -43.23 -12.24 -14.02
N ARG A 17 -43.76 -13.06 -13.12
CA ARG A 17 -44.29 -12.67 -11.81
C ARG A 17 -43.29 -11.90 -10.95
N TYR A 18 -42.02 -12.07 -11.17
CA TYR A 18 -40.94 -11.52 -10.37
C TYR A 18 -39.94 -10.66 -11.16
N GLN A 19 -40.22 -10.44 -12.46
CA GLN A 19 -39.41 -9.59 -13.34
C GLN A 19 -40.33 -8.67 -14.15
N TYR A 20 -39.86 -7.45 -14.37
CA TYR A 20 -40.47 -6.53 -15.33
C TYR A 20 -40.12 -6.94 -16.78
N ALA A 21 -40.77 -6.34 -17.77
CA ALA A 21 -40.51 -6.61 -19.18
C ALA A 21 -39.05 -6.35 -19.61
N ASP A 22 -38.38 -5.43 -18.94
CA ASP A 22 -36.96 -5.09 -19.13
C ASP A 22 -35.98 -6.08 -18.47
N GLY A 23 -36.51 -7.14 -17.84
CA GLY A 23 -35.69 -8.16 -17.17
C GLY A 23 -35.32 -7.82 -15.73
N THR A 24 -35.60 -6.63 -15.23
CA THR A 24 -35.36 -6.26 -13.83
C THR A 24 -36.33 -6.94 -12.87
N TYR A 25 -35.89 -7.24 -11.65
CA TYR A 25 -36.73 -7.90 -10.66
C TYR A 25 -37.73 -6.92 -10.01
N THR A 26 -39.00 -7.35 -9.90
CA THR A 26 -39.98 -6.67 -9.06
C THR A 26 -39.54 -6.68 -7.59
N PRO A 27 -40.09 -5.83 -6.70
CA PRO A 27 -39.80 -5.88 -5.26
C PRO A 27 -40.02 -7.27 -4.66
N ALA A 28 -41.04 -8.00 -5.08
CA ALA A 28 -41.32 -9.37 -4.65
C ALA A 28 -40.28 -10.37 -5.24
N GLY A 29 -39.82 -10.14 -6.47
CA GLY A 29 -38.72 -10.90 -7.09
C GLY A 29 -37.40 -10.65 -6.39
N LYS A 30 -37.09 -9.42 -6.07
CA LYS A 30 -35.89 -9.06 -5.28
C LYS A 30 -35.92 -9.77 -3.92
N LYS A 31 -37.05 -9.78 -3.21
CA LYS A 31 -37.19 -10.47 -1.92
C LYS A 31 -37.02 -11.97 -2.04
N ARG A 32 -37.56 -12.61 -3.09
CA ARG A 32 -37.53 -14.06 -3.29
C ARG A 32 -36.16 -14.56 -3.76
N TYR A 33 -35.55 -13.88 -4.71
CA TYR A 33 -34.28 -14.29 -5.30
C TYR A 33 -33.06 -13.81 -4.53
N ASN A 34 -33.18 -12.76 -3.72
CA ASN A 34 -32.13 -12.29 -2.84
C ASN A 34 -32.12 -12.94 -1.45
N SER A 35 -33.11 -13.78 -1.12
CA SER A 35 -33.23 -14.42 0.19
C SER A 35 -32.61 -15.82 0.28
N GLY A 36 -32.12 -16.38 -0.84
CA GLY A 36 -31.44 -17.67 -0.83
C GLY A 36 -29.93 -17.54 -0.49
N PRO A 37 -29.31 -18.55 0.17
CA PRO A 37 -27.88 -18.49 0.53
C PRO A 37 -26.95 -18.24 -0.65
N GLN A 38 -27.22 -18.83 -1.81
CA GLN A 38 -26.41 -18.70 -3.03
C GLN A 38 -26.64 -17.36 -3.75
N SER A 39 -27.86 -16.84 -3.77
CA SER A 39 -28.17 -15.51 -4.34
C SER A 39 -27.59 -14.38 -3.48
N ASN A 40 -27.54 -14.56 -2.16
CA ASN A 40 -26.88 -13.64 -1.24
C ASN A 40 -25.34 -13.65 -1.42
N ALA A 41 -24.75 -14.80 -1.71
CA ALA A 41 -23.33 -14.88 -2.00
C ALA A 41 -22.99 -14.17 -3.33
N ASN A 42 -23.71 -14.46 -4.41
CA ASN A 42 -23.49 -13.81 -5.72
C ASN A 42 -23.80 -12.31 -5.69
N TYR A 43 -24.83 -11.88 -4.96
CA TYR A 43 -25.13 -10.46 -4.77
C TYR A 43 -24.05 -9.77 -3.95
N ARG A 44 -23.58 -10.39 -2.87
CA ARG A 44 -22.46 -9.88 -2.06
C ARG A 44 -21.17 -9.83 -2.86
N ILE A 45 -20.90 -10.83 -3.68
CA ILE A 45 -19.74 -10.85 -4.59
C ILE A 45 -19.87 -9.74 -5.63
N SER A 46 -21.04 -9.56 -6.28
CA SER A 46 -21.23 -8.48 -7.25
C SER A 46 -21.18 -7.07 -6.62
N GLN A 47 -21.72 -6.89 -5.43
CA GLN A 47 -21.59 -5.65 -4.64
C GLN A 47 -20.13 -5.41 -4.24
N LEU A 48 -19.43 -6.44 -3.82
CA LEU A 48 -18.00 -6.39 -3.47
C LEU A 48 -17.14 -6.08 -4.70
N MET A 49 -17.45 -6.70 -5.85
CA MET A 49 -16.79 -6.44 -7.13
C MET A 49 -17.07 -5.02 -7.62
N ASN A 50 -18.33 -4.55 -7.57
CA ASN A 50 -18.68 -3.19 -7.97
C ASN A 50 -18.06 -2.12 -7.06
N SER A 51 -18.01 -2.35 -5.75
CA SER A 51 -17.32 -1.45 -4.83
C SER A 51 -15.81 -1.45 -5.08
N LYS A 52 -15.21 -2.62 -5.35
CA LYS A 52 -13.79 -2.75 -5.64
C LYS A 52 -13.40 -2.22 -7.02
N VAL A 53 -14.24 -2.38 -8.03
CA VAL A 53 -14.05 -1.73 -9.33
C VAL A 53 -14.11 -0.21 -9.18
N LYS A 54 -15.05 0.33 -8.39
CA LYS A 54 -15.07 1.76 -8.05
C LYS A 54 -13.81 2.18 -7.29
N ASP A 55 -13.33 1.38 -6.35
CA ASP A 55 -12.11 1.64 -5.59
C ASP A 55 -10.87 1.57 -6.50
N VAL A 56 -10.81 0.62 -7.44
CA VAL A 56 -9.74 0.50 -8.44
C VAL A 56 -9.78 1.66 -9.42
N VAL A 57 -10.95 2.05 -9.92
CA VAL A 57 -11.11 3.22 -10.80
C VAL A 57 -10.77 4.51 -10.04
N ASN A 58 -11.17 4.64 -8.78
CA ASN A 58 -10.80 5.77 -7.94
C ASN A 58 -9.30 5.74 -7.59
N THR A 59 -8.72 4.56 -7.35
CA THR A 59 -7.28 4.39 -7.14
C THR A 59 -6.51 4.69 -8.42
N ALA A 60 -6.97 4.23 -9.58
CA ALA A 60 -6.38 4.57 -10.88
C ALA A 60 -6.53 6.06 -11.19
N ARG A 61 -7.69 6.66 -10.91
CA ARG A 61 -7.86 8.13 -11.00
C ARG A 61 -6.96 8.88 -10.03
N THR A 62 -6.79 8.40 -8.81
CA THR A 62 -5.88 8.96 -7.81
C THR A 62 -4.42 8.75 -8.22
N GLN A 63 -4.07 7.64 -8.89
CA GLN A 63 -2.75 7.43 -9.48
C GLN A 63 -2.47 8.32 -10.70
N ILE A 64 -3.49 8.56 -11.52
CA ILE A 64 -3.39 9.47 -12.69
C ILE A 64 -3.43 10.94 -12.24
N THR A 65 -4.23 11.27 -11.23
CA THR A 65 -4.38 12.63 -10.71
C THR A 65 -3.74 12.84 -9.36
N GLY A 66 -3.24 11.84 -8.70
CA GLY A 66 -2.72 11.62 -7.33
C GLY A 66 -2.21 12.82 -6.53
N LYS A 67 -2.91 13.94 -6.67
CA LYS A 67 -2.49 15.23 -6.14
C LYS A 67 -3.21 15.50 -4.83
N GLN A 68 -2.43 15.73 -3.79
CA GLN A 68 -2.91 16.44 -2.62
C GLN A 68 -2.83 17.94 -2.96
N TYR A 69 -3.95 18.54 -3.38
CA TYR A 69 -3.97 19.95 -3.84
C TYR A 69 -3.90 20.96 -2.70
N VAL A 70 -4.21 20.54 -1.48
CA VAL A 70 -4.28 21.40 -0.30
C VAL A 70 -3.41 20.80 0.81
N ASP A 71 -2.70 21.66 1.54
CA ASP A 71 -1.98 21.23 2.73
C ASP A 71 -2.93 20.57 3.73
N GLY A 72 -2.48 19.42 4.25
CA GLY A 72 -3.22 18.67 5.24
C GLY A 72 -2.72 18.95 6.66
N TYR A 73 -3.52 18.57 7.64
CA TYR A 73 -3.06 18.53 9.02
C TYR A 73 -3.79 17.50 9.87
N LEU A 74 -3.12 17.03 10.91
CA LEU A 74 -3.72 16.33 12.04
C LEU A 74 -3.74 17.26 13.24
N LYS A 75 -4.81 17.19 14.01
CA LYS A 75 -4.96 18.00 15.25
C LYS A 75 -3.97 17.52 16.31
N GLN A 76 -3.56 18.44 17.19
CA GLN A 76 -2.87 18.09 18.44
C GLN A 76 -3.69 17.06 19.22
N GLY A 77 -3.04 16.14 19.90
CA GLY A 77 -3.67 15.02 20.60
C GLY A 77 -4.06 13.86 19.70
N THR A 78 -3.79 13.92 18.39
CA THR A 78 -4.05 12.77 17.49
C THR A 78 -3.15 11.61 17.84
N THR A 79 -3.75 10.44 18.04
CA THR A 79 -3.02 9.19 18.27
C THR A 79 -2.48 8.65 16.94
N LEU A 80 -1.18 8.37 16.92
CA LEU A 80 -0.46 7.69 15.86
C LEU A 80 -0.06 6.30 16.32
N ALA A 81 0.11 5.39 15.38
CA ALA A 81 0.66 4.05 15.63
C ALA A 81 1.85 3.78 14.72
N ARG A 82 2.90 3.22 15.29
CA ARG A 82 4.07 2.68 14.58
C ARG A 82 4.21 1.20 14.91
N ILE A 83 4.54 0.38 13.91
CA ILE A 83 4.81 -1.05 14.08
C ILE A 83 6.29 -1.28 13.83
N GLN A 84 6.97 -1.91 14.79
CA GLN A 84 8.41 -2.17 14.71
C GLN A 84 8.82 -3.39 15.55
N THR A 85 10.10 -3.78 15.49
CA THR A 85 10.66 -4.90 16.26
C THR A 85 11.40 -4.45 17.52
N ASN A 86 11.71 -3.17 17.66
CA ASN A 86 12.34 -2.59 18.82
C ASN A 86 11.28 -2.00 19.76
N LYS A 87 11.53 -2.04 21.06
CA LYS A 87 10.71 -1.35 22.08
C LYS A 87 10.99 0.14 22.15
N GLU A 88 12.20 0.54 21.80
CA GLU A 88 12.67 1.90 21.94
C GLU A 88 12.10 2.78 20.83
N PHE A 89 11.68 3.97 21.20
CA PHE A 89 11.30 5.01 20.27
C PHE A 89 12.53 5.87 19.98
N GLU A 90 13.06 5.69 18.77
CA GLU A 90 14.24 6.42 18.32
C GLU A 90 13.86 7.78 17.75
N ASN A 91 14.69 8.80 18.05
CA ASN A 91 14.44 10.19 17.67
C ASN A 91 14.92 10.52 16.25
N PHE A 92 14.42 9.80 15.25
CA PHE A 92 14.62 10.08 13.81
C PHE A 92 13.30 9.97 13.05
N ALA A 93 13.26 10.42 11.81
CA ALA A 93 12.07 10.33 10.97
C ALA A 93 11.52 8.88 10.90
N PHE A 94 10.23 8.74 11.08
CA PHE A 94 9.60 7.42 11.19
C PHE A 94 8.27 7.33 10.46
N TYR A 95 7.93 6.09 10.09
CA TYR A 95 6.63 5.78 9.50
C TYR A 95 5.58 5.57 10.56
N ALA A 96 4.41 6.17 10.36
CA ALA A 96 3.28 6.07 11.27
C ALA A 96 1.95 6.06 10.52
N THR A 97 0.92 5.64 11.20
CA THR A 97 -0.47 5.73 10.74
C THR A 97 -1.37 6.16 11.88
N TYR A 98 -2.46 6.87 11.56
CA TYR A 98 -3.48 7.26 12.54
C TYR A 98 -4.84 6.61 12.26
N LYS A 99 -4.95 5.81 11.20
CA LYS A 99 -6.16 5.04 10.88
C LYS A 99 -6.01 3.62 11.39
N LYS A 100 -6.96 3.18 12.21
CA LYS A 100 -6.97 1.81 12.77
C LYS A 100 -6.84 0.74 11.68
N SER A 101 -7.54 0.90 10.54
CA SER A 101 -7.44 -0.05 9.43
C SER A 101 -6.03 -0.16 8.84
N ASP A 102 -5.29 0.95 8.80
CA ASP A 102 -3.92 0.96 8.32
C ASP A 102 -2.99 0.36 9.39
N THR A 103 -3.19 0.68 10.67
CA THR A 103 -2.45 0.06 11.79
C THR A 103 -2.61 -1.45 11.77
N ASP A 104 -3.84 -1.95 11.67
CA ASP A 104 -4.13 -3.39 11.61
C ASP A 104 -3.47 -4.05 10.37
N LYS A 105 -3.44 -3.35 9.24
CA LYS A 105 -2.79 -3.81 8.01
C LYS A 105 -1.27 -3.92 8.18
N TYR A 106 -0.62 -2.89 8.72
CA TYR A 106 0.81 -2.93 9.03
C TYR A 106 1.13 -4.02 10.04
N MET A 107 0.32 -4.14 11.10
CA MET A 107 0.48 -5.20 12.09
C MET A 107 0.49 -6.59 11.43
N GLY A 108 -0.48 -6.86 10.55
CA GLY A 108 -0.56 -8.14 9.85
C GLY A 108 0.55 -8.32 8.81
N LEU A 109 0.61 -7.46 7.80
CA LEU A 109 1.48 -7.65 6.64
C LEU A 109 2.96 -7.42 6.99
N PHE A 110 3.28 -6.30 7.65
CA PHE A 110 4.66 -5.97 8.01
C PHE A 110 5.18 -6.88 9.13
N GLY A 111 4.39 -7.08 10.18
CA GLY A 111 4.78 -7.96 11.29
C GLY A 111 5.03 -9.40 10.83
N LYS A 112 4.20 -9.94 9.91
CA LYS A 112 4.44 -11.28 9.33
C LYS A 112 5.68 -11.30 8.45
N ASN A 113 5.88 -10.28 7.61
CA ASN A 113 7.04 -10.17 6.74
C ASN A 113 8.35 -10.11 7.53
N LEU A 114 8.39 -9.37 8.64
CA LEU A 114 9.57 -9.31 9.50
C LEU A 114 9.92 -10.69 10.06
N ARG A 115 8.94 -11.40 10.61
CA ARG A 115 9.14 -12.76 11.12
C ARG A 115 9.61 -13.72 10.04
N SER A 116 8.95 -13.70 8.88
CA SER A 116 9.32 -14.57 7.76
C SER A 116 10.73 -14.29 7.25
N ARG A 117 11.17 -13.03 7.24
CA ARG A 117 12.55 -12.66 6.86
C ARG A 117 13.55 -13.23 7.85
N ALA A 118 13.36 -13.02 9.15
CA ALA A 118 14.23 -13.54 10.18
C ALA A 118 14.32 -15.08 10.15
N GLU A 119 13.17 -15.75 9.97
CA GLU A 119 13.13 -17.20 9.83
C GLU A 119 13.86 -17.70 8.59
N ASN A 120 13.68 -17.04 7.44
CA ASN A 120 14.37 -17.41 6.20
C ASN A 120 15.86 -17.14 6.28
N GLU A 121 16.29 -16.07 6.94
CA GLU A 121 17.69 -15.75 7.19
C GLU A 121 18.34 -16.84 8.06
N ALA A 122 17.70 -17.24 9.16
CA ALA A 122 18.14 -18.32 10.02
C ALA A 122 18.24 -19.66 9.26
N LYS A 123 17.23 -20.02 8.49
CA LYS A 123 17.24 -21.25 7.65
C LYS A 123 18.36 -21.26 6.62
N ARG A 124 18.68 -20.12 6.01
CA ARG A 124 19.80 -20.01 5.06
C ARG A 124 21.14 -20.21 5.74
N ALA A 125 21.33 -19.59 6.91
CA ALA A 125 22.56 -19.75 7.69
C ALA A 125 22.71 -21.20 8.20
N GLU A 126 21.66 -21.84 8.65
CA GLU A 126 21.65 -23.25 9.04
C GLU A 126 22.04 -24.17 7.86
N LYS A 127 21.48 -23.88 6.67
CA LYS A 127 21.85 -24.64 5.47
C LYS A 127 23.33 -24.49 5.12
N LEU A 128 23.87 -23.28 5.26
CA LEU A 128 25.28 -23.00 5.02
C LEU A 128 26.15 -23.73 6.05
N SER A 129 25.87 -23.58 7.33
CA SER A 129 26.64 -24.22 8.41
C SER A 129 26.64 -25.75 8.29
N ASN A 130 25.52 -26.36 7.88
CA ASN A 130 25.43 -27.80 7.63
C ASN A 130 26.25 -28.25 6.39
N ALA A 131 26.45 -27.35 5.44
CA ALA A 131 27.21 -27.64 4.25
C ALA A 131 28.73 -27.46 4.45
N THR A 132 29.14 -26.48 5.24
CA THR A 132 30.55 -26.14 5.50
C THR A 132 31.15 -26.88 6.69
N GLY A 133 30.30 -27.12 7.72
CA GLY A 133 30.79 -27.62 9.03
C GLY A 133 31.69 -26.62 9.78
N ASP A 134 31.73 -25.35 9.30
CA ASP A 134 32.55 -24.31 9.89
C ASP A 134 31.97 -23.81 11.20
N ILE A 135 32.82 -23.60 12.19
CA ILE A 135 32.42 -23.19 13.55
C ILE A 135 31.78 -21.80 13.55
N ASP A 136 32.30 -20.88 12.73
CA ASP A 136 31.78 -19.52 12.63
C ASP A 136 30.43 -19.50 11.93
N ASP A 137 30.23 -20.35 10.92
CA ASP A 137 28.91 -20.52 10.27
C ASP A 137 27.90 -21.13 11.24
N ILE A 138 28.28 -22.12 12.05
CA ILE A 138 27.43 -22.74 13.07
C ILE A 138 27.04 -21.71 14.12
N LYS A 139 27.99 -20.89 14.59
CA LYS A 139 27.72 -19.82 15.55
C LYS A 139 26.73 -18.79 14.98
N THR A 140 26.97 -18.32 13.75
CA THR A 140 26.11 -17.38 13.04
C THR A 140 24.70 -17.93 12.86
N ALA A 141 24.58 -19.20 12.45
CA ALA A 141 23.28 -19.86 12.30
C ALA A 141 22.50 -19.94 13.63
N THR A 142 23.21 -20.27 14.72
CA THR A 142 22.64 -20.34 16.06
C THR A 142 22.13 -18.95 16.54
N GLU A 143 22.94 -17.90 16.35
CA GLU A 143 22.55 -16.53 16.70
C GLU A 143 21.32 -16.05 15.91
N LEU A 144 21.30 -16.30 14.60
CA LEU A 144 20.16 -15.93 13.73
C LEU A 144 18.91 -16.72 14.08
N ARG A 145 19.03 -18.00 14.46
CA ARG A 145 17.90 -18.82 14.93
C ARG A 145 17.34 -18.28 16.25
N ASN A 146 18.18 -17.96 17.19
CA ASN A 146 17.77 -17.38 18.47
C ASN A 146 17.08 -16.04 18.25
N ARG A 147 17.68 -15.16 17.43
CA ARG A 147 17.06 -13.87 17.02
C ARG A 147 15.70 -14.06 16.37
N SER A 148 15.55 -15.08 15.51
CA SER A 148 14.26 -15.38 14.85
C SER A 148 13.21 -15.86 15.84
N ASN A 149 13.57 -16.72 16.79
CA ASN A 149 12.68 -17.24 17.80
C ASN A 149 12.23 -16.15 18.79
N ASP A 150 13.15 -15.25 19.15
CA ASP A 150 12.91 -14.16 20.10
C ASP A 150 12.30 -12.92 19.45
N MET A 151 12.12 -12.93 18.11
CA MET A 151 11.60 -11.77 17.40
C MET A 151 10.18 -11.42 17.84
N LYS A 152 10.05 -10.22 18.36
CA LYS A 152 8.80 -9.64 18.79
C LYS A 152 8.41 -8.48 17.89
N VAL A 153 7.11 -8.29 17.74
CA VAL A 153 6.54 -7.14 17.03
C VAL A 153 5.85 -6.25 18.04
N TYR A 154 6.20 -4.99 18.05
CA TYR A 154 5.65 -4.00 18.95
C TYR A 154 4.80 -3.00 18.21
N GLN A 155 3.72 -2.60 18.85
CA GLN A 155 2.96 -1.42 18.46
C GLN A 155 3.33 -0.30 19.44
N LEU A 156 3.93 0.75 18.90
CA LEU A 156 4.12 2.00 19.61
C LEU A 156 2.91 2.89 19.37
N LYS A 157 2.33 3.37 20.45
CA LYS A 157 1.28 4.37 20.45
C LYS A 157 1.90 5.72 20.77
N LEU A 158 1.75 6.65 19.84
CA LEU A 158 2.29 8.00 19.92
C LEU A 158 1.15 9.00 19.94
N GLU A 159 1.36 10.15 20.55
CA GLU A 159 0.42 11.27 20.52
C GLU A 159 1.09 12.51 19.95
N SER A 160 0.41 13.19 19.05
CA SER A 160 0.91 14.46 18.53
C SER A 160 0.85 15.56 19.63
N THR A 161 2.00 16.15 19.94
CA THR A 161 2.15 17.23 20.95
C THR A 161 1.72 18.58 20.39
N LYS A 162 1.71 18.72 19.07
CA LYS A 162 1.27 19.90 18.32
C LYS A 162 0.56 19.49 17.04
N LYS A 163 -0.02 20.44 16.32
CA LYS A 163 -0.64 20.22 15.02
C LYS A 163 0.40 19.67 14.03
N LEU A 164 0.14 18.47 13.45
CA LEU A 164 0.99 17.91 12.41
C LEU A 164 0.57 18.46 11.05
N ARG A 165 1.41 19.25 10.42
CA ARG A 165 1.18 19.86 9.11
C ARG A 165 1.88 19.06 8.03
N VAL A 166 1.11 18.74 6.98
CA VAL A 166 1.56 17.94 5.81
C VAL A 166 1.43 18.84 4.58
N PRO A 167 2.51 19.06 3.80
CA PRO A 167 2.41 19.87 2.59
C PRO A 167 1.52 19.18 1.54
N SER A 168 0.92 19.99 0.68
CA SER A 168 0.34 19.49 -0.56
C SER A 168 1.44 18.99 -1.51
N ASP A 169 1.07 18.17 -2.49
CA ASP A 169 2.01 17.69 -3.52
C ASP A 169 2.64 18.85 -4.27
N GLU A 170 1.87 19.92 -4.52
CA GLU A 170 2.35 21.10 -5.21
C GLU A 170 3.38 21.86 -4.37
N ASN A 171 3.11 22.05 -3.08
CA ASN A 171 4.04 22.73 -2.16
C ASN A 171 5.31 21.91 -1.94
N ALA A 172 5.18 20.59 -1.71
CA ALA A 172 6.34 19.73 -1.55
C ALA A 172 7.19 19.65 -2.84
N ALA A 173 6.56 19.57 -4.00
CA ALA A 173 7.23 19.58 -5.30
C ALA A 173 7.92 20.93 -5.58
N HIS A 174 7.30 22.04 -5.19
CA HIS A 174 7.92 23.37 -5.31
C HIS A 174 9.16 23.49 -4.41
N ILE A 175 9.06 23.04 -3.16
CA ILE A 175 10.20 23.01 -2.23
C ILE A 175 11.33 22.14 -2.80
N THR A 176 11.00 20.93 -3.27
CA THR A 176 11.98 20.03 -3.90
C THR A 176 12.66 20.70 -5.09
N ALA A 177 11.88 21.31 -6.01
CA ALA A 177 12.43 21.98 -7.19
C ALA A 177 13.35 23.16 -6.86
N ASN A 178 13.07 23.92 -5.80
CA ASN A 178 13.96 24.98 -5.33
C ASN A 178 15.27 24.43 -4.78
N LEU A 179 15.21 23.32 -4.01
CA LEU A 179 16.42 22.67 -3.50
C LEU A 179 17.27 22.04 -4.60
N LEU A 180 16.67 21.59 -5.70
CA LEU A 180 17.40 21.03 -6.85
C LEU A 180 18.31 22.05 -7.56
N LYS A 181 18.22 23.35 -7.25
CA LYS A 181 19.16 24.39 -7.69
C LYS A 181 20.50 24.28 -6.96
N GLU A 182 20.52 23.63 -5.78
CA GLU A 182 21.72 23.29 -5.05
C GLU A 182 22.35 22.03 -5.67
N THR A 183 23.55 22.16 -6.23
CA THR A 183 24.23 21.06 -6.94
C THR A 183 24.38 19.80 -6.07
N GLU A 184 24.77 19.99 -4.82
CA GLU A 184 24.95 18.88 -3.87
C GLU A 184 23.64 18.15 -3.61
N PHE A 185 22.55 18.89 -3.29
CA PHE A 185 21.24 18.28 -3.10
C PHE A 185 20.77 17.53 -4.33
N LYS A 186 20.92 18.13 -5.51
CA LYS A 186 20.55 17.49 -6.78
C LYS A 186 21.29 16.17 -6.98
N ASN A 187 22.59 16.14 -6.75
CA ASN A 187 23.40 14.93 -6.90
C ASN A 187 22.99 13.84 -5.90
N ASN A 188 22.72 14.22 -4.64
CA ASN A 188 22.23 13.28 -3.63
C ASN A 188 20.85 12.72 -3.99
N VAL A 189 19.93 13.53 -4.53
CA VAL A 189 18.62 13.09 -5.00
C VAL A 189 18.75 12.11 -6.17
N ILE A 190 19.62 12.39 -7.14
CA ILE A 190 19.86 11.49 -8.28
C ILE A 190 20.38 10.14 -7.79
N ALA A 191 21.39 10.12 -6.91
CA ALA A 191 21.95 8.91 -6.35
C ALA A 191 20.89 8.11 -5.56
N SER A 192 20.09 8.78 -4.73
CA SER A 192 19.01 8.16 -3.95
C SER A 192 17.95 7.51 -4.84
N ILE A 193 17.56 8.19 -5.92
CA ILE A 193 16.57 7.66 -6.88
C ILE A 193 17.14 6.46 -7.64
N GLN A 194 18.41 6.49 -8.04
CA GLN A 194 19.05 5.38 -8.72
C GLN A 194 19.14 4.14 -7.83
N ASP A 195 19.59 4.28 -6.59
CA ASP A 195 19.64 3.19 -5.62
C ASP A 195 18.25 2.61 -5.33
N SER A 196 17.25 3.48 -5.13
CA SER A 196 15.87 3.05 -4.91
C SER A 196 15.28 2.31 -6.11
N LYS A 197 15.59 2.73 -7.32
CA LYS A 197 15.18 2.08 -8.56
C LYS A 197 15.76 0.66 -8.69
N GLU A 198 16.97 0.44 -8.19
CA GLU A 198 17.58 -0.89 -8.14
C GLU A 198 16.90 -1.81 -7.12
N LYS A 199 16.43 -1.28 -6.02
CA LYS A 199 15.80 -2.02 -4.92
C LYS A 199 14.31 -2.24 -5.11
N MET A 200 13.60 -1.27 -5.68
CA MET A 200 12.14 -1.27 -5.84
C MET A 200 11.74 -1.70 -7.25
N LYS A 201 11.33 -2.96 -7.42
CA LYS A 201 11.10 -3.59 -8.74
C LYS A 201 9.63 -3.57 -9.22
N ARG A 202 8.70 -2.90 -8.52
CA ARG A 202 7.31 -2.83 -8.96
C ARG A 202 7.17 -1.94 -10.19
N PRO A 203 6.35 -2.33 -11.20
CA PRO A 203 6.22 -1.57 -12.45
C PRO A 203 5.89 -0.09 -12.25
N GLN A 204 4.97 0.23 -11.33
CA GLN A 204 4.58 1.63 -11.06
C GLN A 204 5.73 2.45 -10.44
N GLN A 205 6.53 1.83 -9.56
CA GLN A 205 7.73 2.46 -9.00
C GLN A 205 8.75 2.74 -10.11
N GLN A 206 9.01 1.77 -10.98
CA GLN A 206 9.94 1.92 -12.10
C GLN A 206 9.52 3.02 -13.08
N ILE A 207 8.23 3.14 -13.37
CA ILE A 207 7.69 4.22 -14.20
C ILE A 207 7.93 5.58 -13.55
N LEU A 208 7.64 5.70 -12.25
CA LEU A 208 7.85 6.95 -11.50
C LEU A 208 9.33 7.35 -11.49
N PHE A 209 10.24 6.41 -11.19
CA PHE A 209 11.69 6.68 -11.19
C PHE A 209 12.18 7.14 -12.56
N LYS A 210 11.75 6.48 -13.64
CA LYS A 210 12.10 6.90 -15.00
C LYS A 210 11.58 8.31 -15.34
N GLN A 211 10.37 8.65 -14.90
CA GLN A 211 9.83 10.01 -15.09
C GLN A 211 10.64 11.04 -14.32
N ALA A 212 11.03 10.73 -13.08
CA ALA A 212 11.85 11.62 -12.26
C ALA A 212 13.28 11.79 -12.85
N GLU A 213 13.92 10.72 -13.29
CA GLU A 213 15.23 10.77 -13.95
C GLU A 213 15.19 11.67 -15.22
N ASN A 214 14.16 11.55 -16.02
CA ASN A 214 14.00 12.40 -17.21
C ASN A 214 13.80 13.89 -16.83
N ALA A 215 13.04 14.15 -15.78
CA ALA A 215 12.82 15.50 -15.29
C ALA A 215 14.11 16.11 -14.70
N LEU A 216 14.92 15.34 -13.97
CA LEU A 216 16.17 15.79 -13.34
C LEU A 216 17.28 16.17 -14.35
N ARG A 217 17.14 15.78 -15.63
CA ARG A 217 18.02 16.25 -16.72
C ARG A 217 17.77 17.70 -17.13
N LYS A 218 16.60 18.24 -16.75
CA LYS A 218 16.20 19.62 -17.05
C LYS A 218 16.67 20.57 -15.95
N ASP A 219 16.71 21.84 -16.30
CA ASP A 219 16.76 22.91 -15.34
C ASP A 219 15.51 22.89 -14.45
N PRO A 220 15.62 22.99 -13.11
CA PRO A 220 14.48 22.98 -12.21
C PRO A 220 13.42 24.04 -12.53
N ASP A 221 13.82 25.21 -13.05
CA ASP A 221 12.88 26.27 -13.43
C ASP A 221 12.10 25.95 -14.71
N LYS A 222 12.64 25.10 -15.58
CA LYS A 222 12.01 24.64 -16.82
C LYS A 222 11.16 23.39 -16.65
N MET A 223 11.14 22.79 -15.46
CA MET A 223 10.29 21.63 -15.18
C MET A 223 8.82 22.03 -15.13
N THR A 224 7.96 21.24 -15.77
CA THR A 224 6.51 21.35 -15.64
C THR A 224 6.05 21.00 -14.22
N LYS A 225 4.83 21.40 -13.83
CA LYS A 225 4.26 21.02 -12.53
C LYS A 225 4.24 19.50 -12.33
N SER A 226 3.90 18.73 -13.36
CA SER A 226 3.86 17.27 -13.30
C SER A 226 5.25 16.66 -13.08
N GLU A 227 6.27 17.18 -13.74
CA GLU A 227 7.66 16.74 -13.58
C GLU A 227 8.16 17.02 -12.16
N LYS A 228 7.90 18.21 -11.61
CA LYS A 228 8.25 18.55 -10.22
C LYS A 228 7.59 17.60 -9.23
N VAL A 229 6.31 17.26 -9.42
CA VAL A 229 5.59 16.30 -8.59
C VAL A 229 6.17 14.89 -8.73
N SER A 230 6.57 14.47 -9.94
CA SER A 230 7.20 13.17 -10.15
C SER A 230 8.54 13.06 -9.44
N VAL A 231 9.38 14.10 -9.48
CA VAL A 231 10.65 14.14 -8.75
C VAL A 231 10.42 14.11 -7.24
N TYR A 232 9.47 14.91 -6.73
CA TYR A 232 9.11 14.88 -5.31
C TYR A 232 8.64 13.49 -4.86
N LYS A 233 7.74 12.85 -5.61
CA LYS A 233 7.25 11.50 -5.27
C LYS A 233 8.38 10.46 -5.34
N ALA A 234 9.27 10.54 -6.32
CA ALA A 234 10.42 9.65 -6.38
C ALA A 234 11.38 9.86 -5.21
N LEU A 235 11.63 11.10 -4.80
CA LEU A 235 12.37 11.41 -3.58
C LEU A 235 11.66 10.85 -2.35
N ASN A 236 10.34 11.03 -2.23
CA ASN A 236 9.55 10.49 -1.11
C ASN A 236 9.67 8.96 -1.00
N LEU A 237 9.68 8.24 -2.12
CA LEU A 237 9.91 6.79 -2.14
C LEU A 237 11.33 6.44 -1.70
N SER A 238 12.32 7.23 -2.07
CA SER A 238 13.73 6.97 -1.72
C SER A 238 14.01 7.18 -0.23
N LEU A 239 13.19 7.95 0.49
CA LEU A 239 13.32 8.13 1.95
C LEU A 239 13.10 6.84 2.77
N VAL A 240 12.71 5.74 2.14
CA VAL A 240 12.55 4.42 2.77
C VAL A 240 13.88 3.67 2.92
N ASN A 241 14.85 3.95 2.06
CA ASN A 241 16.16 3.31 2.06
C ASN A 241 17.17 4.22 2.76
N HIS A 242 18.11 3.65 3.48
CA HIS A 242 19.10 4.40 4.25
C HIS A 242 20.50 4.13 3.74
N ASN A 243 20.93 4.84 2.71
CA ASN A 243 22.34 4.98 2.38
C ASN A 243 22.83 6.40 2.73
N LYS A 244 24.12 6.66 2.62
CA LYS A 244 24.72 7.94 3.01
C LYS A 244 24.18 9.13 2.20
N GLN A 245 23.93 8.94 0.92
CA GLN A 245 23.37 9.97 0.03
C GLN A 245 21.91 10.25 0.30
N GLU A 246 21.14 9.20 0.61
CA GLU A 246 19.73 9.32 0.99
C GLU A 246 19.57 10.11 2.28
N ILE A 247 20.42 9.86 3.29
CA ILE A 247 20.39 10.60 4.54
C ILE A 247 20.65 12.08 4.28
N ALA A 248 21.66 12.42 3.49
CA ALA A 248 21.99 13.82 3.18
C ALA A 248 20.83 14.53 2.44
N ALA A 249 20.23 13.88 1.43
CA ALA A 249 19.08 14.42 0.73
C ALA A 249 17.87 14.57 1.65
N GLN A 250 17.63 13.57 2.51
CA GLN A 250 16.54 13.55 3.48
C GLN A 250 16.69 14.70 4.49
N ASP A 251 17.85 14.85 5.11
CA ASP A 251 18.09 15.85 6.13
C ASP A 251 17.94 17.26 5.57
N ARG A 252 18.48 17.50 4.37
CA ARG A 252 18.33 18.80 3.70
C ARG A 252 16.88 19.10 3.35
N PHE A 253 16.14 18.11 2.84
CA PHE A 253 14.74 18.25 2.49
C PHE A 253 13.85 18.47 3.73
N TYR A 254 14.02 17.66 4.78
CA TYR A 254 13.28 17.82 6.02
C TYR A 254 13.60 19.14 6.73
N GLY A 255 14.85 19.57 6.70
CA GLY A 255 15.26 20.86 7.22
C GLY A 255 14.50 22.02 6.56
N GLU A 256 14.34 21.99 5.24
CA GLU A 256 13.58 23.03 4.52
C GLU A 256 12.07 22.94 4.80
N LEU A 257 11.52 21.75 4.90
CA LEU A 257 10.12 21.55 5.29
C LEU A 257 9.83 22.08 6.70
N LYS A 258 10.73 21.81 7.67
CA LYS A 258 10.62 22.34 9.04
C LYS A 258 10.63 23.86 9.08
N LYS A 259 11.50 24.52 8.32
CA LYS A 259 11.54 25.99 8.19
C LYS A 259 10.21 26.56 7.71
N LYS A 260 9.49 25.83 6.86
CA LYS A 260 8.16 26.20 6.35
C LYS A 260 7.00 25.77 7.28
N GLY A 261 7.33 25.22 8.44
CA GLY A 261 6.37 24.82 9.47
C GLY A 261 5.66 23.51 9.21
N TYR A 262 6.17 22.66 8.30
CA TYR A 262 5.72 21.28 8.14
C TYR A 262 6.50 20.36 9.09
N ASN A 263 5.87 19.28 9.50
CA ASN A 263 6.46 18.32 10.43
C ASN A 263 6.14 16.84 10.09
N ALA A 264 5.32 16.62 9.05
CA ALA A 264 5.04 15.29 8.53
C ALA A 264 4.84 15.34 7.01
N LEU A 265 4.96 14.18 6.36
CA LEU A 265 4.68 13.95 4.94
C LEU A 265 3.68 12.81 4.78
N LEU A 266 2.98 12.79 3.66
CA LEU A 266 2.30 11.60 3.20
C LEU A 266 3.35 10.61 2.69
N ASP A 267 3.29 9.35 3.12
CA ASP A 267 4.12 8.29 2.58
C ASP A 267 3.49 7.76 1.29
N TYR A 268 4.05 8.17 0.16
CA TYR A 268 3.56 7.75 -1.16
C TYR A 268 3.88 6.30 -1.46
N ASN A 269 5.00 5.77 -0.95
CA ASN A 269 5.32 4.37 -1.17
C ASN A 269 4.19 3.48 -0.64
N ASP A 270 3.80 3.65 0.60
CA ASP A 270 2.81 2.79 1.23
C ASP A 270 1.37 3.14 0.85
N LYS A 271 1.12 4.34 0.35
CA LYS A 271 -0.19 4.74 -0.17
C LYS A 271 -0.47 4.20 -1.58
N GLU A 272 0.49 4.34 -2.50
CA GLU A 272 0.26 4.14 -3.93
C GLU A 272 1.10 3.03 -4.56
N TYR A 273 2.34 2.83 -4.11
CA TYR A 273 3.34 2.05 -4.83
C TYR A 273 3.70 0.72 -4.18
N SER A 274 3.58 0.59 -2.86
CA SER A 274 3.80 -0.68 -2.15
C SER A 274 2.56 -1.57 -2.13
N SER A 275 2.73 -2.80 -1.63
CA SER A 275 1.62 -3.73 -1.43
C SER A 275 0.70 -3.38 -0.26
N TYR A 276 1.06 -2.38 0.54
CA TYR A 276 0.26 -2.02 1.70
C TYR A 276 -1.03 -1.31 1.31
N HIS A 277 -1.01 -0.44 0.29
CA HIS A 277 -2.15 0.37 -0.12
C HIS A 277 -2.85 1.00 1.10
N ALA A 278 -2.05 1.61 1.98
CA ALA A 278 -2.55 2.25 3.18
C ALA A 278 -3.34 3.52 2.80
N LYS A 279 -4.37 3.85 3.58
CA LYS A 279 -5.23 5.01 3.28
C LYS A 279 -4.56 6.32 3.62
N ARG A 280 -3.87 6.35 4.74
CA ARG A 280 -3.22 7.55 5.30
C ARG A 280 -1.90 7.21 6.00
N PRO A 281 -0.94 6.65 5.28
CA PRO A 281 0.40 6.42 5.81
C PRO A 281 1.15 7.74 5.88
N MET A 282 1.96 7.93 6.90
CA MET A 282 2.68 9.17 7.16
C MET A 282 4.13 8.92 7.48
N ILE A 283 4.98 9.85 7.09
CA ILE A 283 6.33 10.01 7.59
C ILE A 283 6.32 11.22 8.52
N VAL A 284 6.60 11.00 9.79
CA VAL A 284 6.81 12.08 10.78
C VAL A 284 8.31 12.33 10.87
N PHE A 285 8.75 13.50 10.42
CA PHE A 285 10.17 13.86 10.39
C PHE A 285 10.56 14.89 11.46
N ASP A 286 9.59 15.54 12.08
CA ASP A 286 9.79 16.37 13.25
C ASP A 286 9.34 15.61 14.51
N THR A 287 10.26 14.86 15.08
CA THR A 287 10.00 13.95 16.20
C THR A 287 9.58 14.67 17.48
N ASP A 288 9.95 15.94 17.66
CA ASP A 288 9.48 16.79 18.76
C ASP A 288 7.98 17.09 18.68
N SER A 289 7.37 16.76 17.53
CA SER A 289 5.92 16.90 17.33
C SER A 289 5.09 15.77 17.92
N VAL A 290 5.74 14.76 18.50
CA VAL A 290 5.07 13.57 19.05
C VAL A 290 5.70 13.15 20.36
N ARG A 291 4.93 12.45 21.20
CA ARG A 291 5.42 11.78 22.41
C ARG A 291 4.97 10.33 22.45
N LEU A 292 5.81 9.45 22.94
CA LEU A 292 5.46 8.06 23.18
C LEU A 292 4.46 7.96 24.33
N GLN A 293 3.33 7.30 24.09
CA GLN A 293 2.32 7.01 25.11
C GLN A 293 2.46 5.62 25.69
N SER A 294 2.61 4.61 24.82
CA SER A 294 2.75 3.22 25.24
C SER A 294 3.44 2.39 24.18
N VAL A 295 4.07 1.30 24.64
CA VAL A 295 4.64 0.23 23.83
C VAL A 295 3.93 -1.05 24.21
N THR A 296 3.34 -1.72 23.22
CA THR A 296 2.61 -2.97 23.43
C THR A 296 3.21 -4.06 22.56
N GLU A 297 3.62 -5.17 23.18
CA GLU A 297 4.01 -6.37 22.46
C GLU A 297 2.78 -7.00 21.82
N THR A 298 2.87 -7.31 20.53
CA THR A 298 1.75 -7.86 19.78
C THR A 298 1.73 -9.38 19.88
N ASN A 299 0.58 -9.92 20.24
CA ASN A 299 0.39 -11.37 20.24
C ASN A 299 0.54 -11.94 18.82
N PRO A 300 1.41 -12.96 18.61
CA PRO A 300 1.62 -13.61 17.32
C PRO A 300 0.34 -14.08 16.62
N LYS A 301 -0.61 -14.62 17.39
CA LYS A 301 -1.92 -15.06 16.86
C LYS A 301 -2.73 -13.90 16.26
N VAL A 302 -2.59 -12.70 16.84
CA VAL A 302 -3.23 -11.47 16.29
C VAL A 302 -2.57 -11.07 14.98
N VAL A 303 -1.23 -11.10 14.90
CA VAL A 303 -0.47 -10.82 13.68
C VAL A 303 -0.91 -11.79 12.57
N ASP A 304 -0.96 -13.09 12.84
CA ASP A 304 -1.34 -14.10 11.85
C ASP A 304 -2.80 -13.96 11.38
N ARG A 305 -3.72 -13.62 12.29
CA ARG A 305 -5.12 -13.35 11.94
C ARG A 305 -5.24 -12.12 11.03
N LEU A 306 -4.55 -11.03 11.36
CA LEU A 306 -4.54 -9.81 10.57
C LEU A 306 -3.84 -10.02 9.22
N TYR A 307 -2.75 -10.80 9.21
CA TYR A 307 -2.08 -11.18 7.98
C TYR A 307 -3.03 -11.90 7.02
N ARG A 308 -3.71 -12.95 7.47
CA ARG A 308 -4.68 -13.69 6.64
C ARG A 308 -5.73 -12.76 6.05
N LYS A 309 -6.32 -11.89 6.89
CA LYS A 309 -7.33 -10.91 6.45
C LYS A 309 -6.81 -9.99 5.35
N TYR A 310 -5.68 -9.34 5.56
CA TYR A 310 -5.18 -8.30 4.66
C TYR A 310 -4.35 -8.84 3.50
N ASN A 311 -3.76 -10.02 3.63
CA ASN A 311 -3.07 -10.67 2.52
C ASN A 311 -4.04 -11.08 1.41
N THR A 312 -5.20 -11.63 1.76
CA THR A 312 -6.26 -11.91 0.77
C THR A 312 -6.72 -10.64 0.06
N GLU A 313 -6.93 -9.55 0.81
CA GLU A 313 -7.28 -8.24 0.21
C GLU A 313 -6.16 -7.72 -0.70
N ARG A 314 -4.91 -7.86 -0.29
CA ARG A 314 -3.73 -7.46 -1.07
C ARG A 314 -3.63 -8.23 -2.38
N VAL A 315 -3.65 -9.56 -2.32
CA VAL A 315 -3.56 -10.44 -3.50
C VAL A 315 -4.66 -10.11 -4.49
N LEU A 316 -5.89 -9.91 -4.01
CA LEU A 316 -7.01 -9.54 -4.87
C LEU A 316 -6.80 -8.17 -5.56
N LYS A 317 -6.31 -7.16 -4.84
CA LYS A 317 -6.01 -5.85 -5.41
C LYS A 317 -4.88 -5.90 -6.44
N GLU A 318 -3.83 -6.66 -6.15
CA GLU A 318 -2.69 -6.84 -7.08
C GLU A 318 -3.12 -7.59 -8.35
N SER A 319 -3.98 -8.60 -8.24
CA SER A 319 -4.54 -9.31 -9.39
C SER A 319 -5.40 -8.39 -10.26
N ILE A 320 -6.26 -7.57 -9.66
CA ILE A 320 -7.07 -6.59 -10.38
C ILE A 320 -6.19 -5.53 -11.06
N ALA A 321 -5.17 -5.02 -10.37
CA ALA A 321 -4.25 -4.02 -10.93
C ALA A 321 -3.44 -4.58 -12.11
N SER A 322 -3.00 -5.84 -12.05
CA SER A 322 -2.31 -6.51 -13.16
C SER A 322 -3.25 -6.72 -14.35
N THR A 323 -4.50 -7.09 -14.10
CA THR A 323 -5.52 -7.26 -15.15
C THR A 323 -5.85 -5.94 -15.84
N VAL A 324 -6.04 -4.86 -15.08
CA VAL A 324 -6.24 -3.50 -15.63
C VAL A 324 -5.01 -3.04 -16.43
N GLY A 325 -3.80 -3.35 -15.96
CA GLY A 325 -2.55 -3.06 -16.69
C GLY A 325 -2.44 -3.83 -18.01
N ILE A 326 -2.95 -5.06 -18.07
CA ILE A 326 -3.03 -5.86 -19.31
C ILE A 326 -4.09 -5.28 -20.26
N VAL A 327 -5.25 -4.91 -19.75
CA VAL A 327 -6.35 -4.32 -20.55
C VAL A 327 -5.93 -2.98 -21.16
N THR A 328 -5.23 -2.13 -20.42
CA THR A 328 -4.70 -0.85 -20.96
C THR A 328 -3.59 -1.05 -21.99
N LYS A 329 -2.84 -2.15 -21.93
CA LYS A 329 -1.83 -2.51 -22.94
C LYS A 329 -2.43 -3.16 -24.20
N LEU A 330 -3.53 -3.88 -24.06
CA LEU A 330 -4.17 -4.64 -25.13
C LEU A 330 -5.21 -3.83 -25.91
N GLY A 331 -5.40 -2.54 -25.58
CA GLY A 331 -6.27 -1.56 -26.23
C GLY A 331 -7.23 -2.14 -27.26
N SER A 332 -8.43 -2.54 -26.89
CA SER A 332 -9.54 -3.00 -27.71
C SER A 332 -10.09 -4.44 -27.47
N LYS A 333 -9.64 -5.17 -26.48
CA LYS A 333 -10.30 -6.44 -26.15
C LYS A 333 -11.51 -6.23 -25.25
N THR A 334 -12.61 -6.93 -25.56
CA THR A 334 -13.93 -6.74 -24.97
C THR A 334 -13.97 -7.03 -23.48
N VAL A 335 -14.89 -6.37 -22.74
CA VAL A 335 -15.13 -6.54 -21.30
C VAL A 335 -15.36 -8.03 -20.93
N SER A 336 -15.93 -8.83 -21.82
CA SER A 336 -16.17 -10.27 -21.62
C SER A 336 -14.90 -11.12 -21.49
N GLU A 337 -13.81 -10.76 -22.18
CA GLU A 337 -12.54 -11.48 -22.10
C GLU A 337 -11.80 -11.15 -20.80
N CYS A 338 -12.02 -9.93 -20.26
CA CYS A 338 -11.50 -9.53 -18.97
C CYS A 338 -12.22 -10.26 -17.82
N ASP A 339 -13.55 -10.42 -17.91
CA ASP A 339 -14.35 -11.15 -16.94
C ASP A 339 -14.00 -12.64 -16.91
N ALA A 340 -13.73 -13.25 -18.07
CA ALA A 340 -13.31 -14.64 -18.17
C ALA A 340 -11.92 -14.87 -17.54
N TYR A 341 -10.97 -13.96 -17.75
CA TYR A 341 -9.63 -14.05 -17.18
C TYR A 341 -9.64 -13.86 -15.65
N VAL A 342 -10.40 -12.87 -15.15
CA VAL A 342 -10.56 -12.63 -13.70
C VAL A 342 -11.26 -13.80 -13.03
N SER A 343 -12.30 -14.37 -13.66
CA SER A 343 -13.03 -15.52 -13.13
C SER A 343 -12.19 -16.80 -13.14
N GLY A 344 -11.33 -17.00 -14.15
CA GLY A 344 -10.37 -18.11 -14.21
C GLY A 344 -9.34 -18.02 -13.09
N LYS A 345 -8.71 -16.87 -12.93
CA LYS A 345 -7.72 -16.64 -11.86
C LYS A 345 -8.30 -16.72 -10.45
N MET A 346 -9.56 -16.32 -10.24
CA MET A 346 -10.23 -16.48 -8.95
C MET A 346 -10.54 -17.95 -8.62
N LYS A 347 -10.85 -18.80 -9.62
CA LYS A 347 -11.04 -20.24 -9.41
C LYS A 347 -9.75 -20.93 -8.96
N ASP A 348 -8.63 -20.58 -9.56
CA ASP A 348 -7.31 -21.13 -9.21
C ASP A 348 -6.92 -20.80 -7.76
N TYR A 349 -7.32 -19.62 -7.25
CA TYR A 349 -7.01 -19.18 -5.87
C TYR A 349 -8.00 -19.69 -4.80
N LEU A 350 -9.14 -20.22 -5.18
CA LEU A 350 -10.14 -20.76 -4.26
C LEU A 350 -10.10 -22.30 -4.17
N SER A 351 -9.27 -22.94 -5.01
CA SER A 351 -9.07 -24.39 -5.03
C SER A 351 -7.83 -24.88 -4.26
N ASP A 352 -6.97 -23.96 -3.77
CA ASP A 352 -5.86 -24.21 -2.85
C ASP A 352 -6.25 -23.76 -1.42
#